data_921e6119986eda71302dac95adcdb4fb
#
_entry.id   921e6119986eda71302dac95adcdb4fb
#
_cell.length_a   1.000
_cell.length_b   1.000
_cell.length_c   1.000
_cell.angle_alpha   90.00
_cell.angle_beta   90.00
_cell.angle_gamma   90.00
#
_symmetry.space_group_name_H-M   'P 1'
#
loop_
_entity.id
_entity.type
_entity.pdbx_description
1 polymer ?
#
loop_
_entity_poly.entity_id
_entity_poly.type
_entity_poly.pdbx_seq_one_letter_code
_entity_poly.pdbx_strand_id
1 'polypeptide(L)'
;SPHVMNLPDINTFIKGTPFSTFDSYGATLVNAASFVSILISKEAVLECGLPMKEFYIWADDVEFTSRITGAGFLAAYVKDSVVLHKTATNYGADIYQAEKKDAWKHVYGIRNKLYIKKKKKGIVRFWFSVLKNYLFIPFSILRKRKYEKLYFIKIVWKATTKAIGFNPKIEKV
;
A
#
# COMPACT_ATOMS: atom_id res chain seq x y z
N SER A 1 2.91 2.56 16.99
CA SER A 1 4.13 2.33 16.20
C SER A 1 3.99 2.97 14.85
N PRO A 2 5.06 3.49 14.28
CA PRO A 2 5.04 4.14 12.99
C PRO A 2 4.66 3.16 11.90
N HIS A 3 3.86 3.62 10.94
CA HIS A 3 3.46 2.83 9.79
C HIS A 3 4.51 2.90 8.68
N VAL A 4 5.74 2.57 9.02
CA VAL A 4 6.82 2.44 8.03
C VAL A 4 6.58 1.17 7.23
N MET A 5 6.38 1.31 5.93
CA MET A 5 6.00 0.20 5.06
C MET A 5 7.19 -0.60 4.55
N ASN A 6 8.29 0.09 4.23
CA ASN A 6 9.52 -0.51 3.77
C ASN A 6 10.71 0.34 4.19
N LEU A 7 11.77 -0.29 4.61
CA LEU A 7 13.06 0.36 4.76
C LEU A 7 13.72 0.50 3.37
N PRO A 8 14.39 1.62 3.09
CA PRO A 8 15.10 1.78 1.82
C PRO A 8 16.34 0.90 1.76
N ASP A 9 16.68 0.47 0.57
CA ASP A 9 18.03 0.07 0.28
C ASP A 9 18.87 1.35 0.12
N ILE A 10 19.74 1.59 1.06
CA ILE A 10 20.56 2.79 1.15
C ILE A 10 21.41 3.04 -0.09
N ASN A 11 21.93 1.99 -0.68
CA ASN A 11 22.74 2.11 -1.89
C ASN A 11 21.93 2.59 -3.09
N THR A 12 20.61 2.35 -3.06
CA THR A 12 19.70 2.78 -4.12
C THR A 12 19.23 4.22 -3.94
N PHE A 13 19.02 4.66 -2.68
CA PHE A 13 18.42 5.98 -2.41
C PHE A 13 19.44 7.11 -2.31
N ILE A 14 20.61 6.83 -1.73
CA ILE A 14 21.58 7.88 -1.42
C ILE A 14 22.97 7.40 -1.82
N LYS A 15 23.24 7.50 -3.09
CA LYS A 15 24.55 7.14 -3.62
C LYS A 15 25.64 8.00 -2.95
N GLY A 16 26.44 7.36 -2.08
CA GLY A 16 27.55 8.00 -1.40
C GLY A 16 27.25 8.61 -0.03
N THR A 17 26.02 8.57 0.47
CA THR A 17 25.69 9.08 1.82
C THR A 17 25.56 7.91 2.80
N PRO A 18 26.37 7.86 3.86
CA PRO A 18 26.29 6.78 4.85
C PRO A 18 24.95 6.79 5.60
N PHE A 19 24.41 5.60 5.89
CA PHE A 19 23.18 5.44 6.69
C PHE A 19 23.31 6.06 8.09
N SER A 20 24.47 5.94 8.69
CA SER A 20 24.78 6.55 9.97
C SER A 20 24.52 8.06 10.03
N THR A 21 24.58 8.76 8.88
CA THR A 21 24.28 10.20 8.82
C THR A 21 22.81 10.47 9.13
N PHE A 22 21.90 9.60 8.72
CA PHE A 22 20.45 9.75 9.01
C PHE A 22 20.11 9.25 10.41
N ASP A 23 20.74 8.17 10.84
CA ASP A 23 20.52 7.61 12.18
C ASP A 23 20.97 8.60 13.27
N SER A 24 22.04 9.34 13.08
CA SER A 24 22.51 10.36 14.03
C SER A 24 21.50 11.51 14.27
N TYR A 25 20.55 11.71 13.35
CA TYR A 25 19.46 12.70 13.49
C TYR A 25 18.14 12.08 13.97
N GLY A 26 18.12 10.82 14.41
CA GLY A 26 16.90 10.13 14.82
C GLY A 26 15.92 9.89 13.68
N ALA A 27 16.41 9.84 12.43
CA ALA A 27 15.60 9.64 11.25
C ALA A 27 16.01 8.34 10.51
N THR A 28 15.02 7.64 9.96
CA THR A 28 15.25 6.44 9.15
C THR A 28 14.62 6.62 7.78
N LEU A 29 15.37 6.37 6.72
CA LEU A 29 14.84 6.45 5.37
C LEU A 29 13.82 5.35 5.10
N VAL A 30 12.78 5.70 4.35
CA VAL A 30 11.68 4.79 4.01
C VAL A 30 11.31 4.92 2.53
N ASN A 31 10.81 3.82 1.95
CA ASN A 31 10.33 3.79 0.57
C ASN A 31 8.85 4.17 0.45
N ALA A 32 8.12 4.02 1.54
CA ALA A 32 6.71 4.36 1.61
C ALA A 32 6.28 4.57 3.06
N ALA A 33 5.23 5.35 3.25
CA ALA A 33 4.62 5.60 4.55
C ALA A 33 3.10 5.60 4.43
N SER A 34 2.40 5.44 5.57
CA SER A 34 0.95 5.58 5.60
C SER A 34 0.54 7.03 5.85
N PHE A 35 -0.70 7.38 5.45
CA PHE A 35 -1.27 8.72 5.65
C PHE A 35 -1.73 9.04 7.08
N VAL A 36 -1.34 8.23 8.06
CA VAL A 36 -1.70 8.49 9.47
C VAL A 36 -1.12 9.81 9.97
N SER A 37 0.16 10.06 9.65
CA SER A 37 0.82 11.34 9.92
C SER A 37 1.98 11.47 8.92
N ILE A 38 1.85 12.39 7.98
CA ILE A 38 2.85 12.61 6.94
C ILE A 38 2.91 14.09 6.58
N LEU A 39 4.12 14.59 6.39
CA LEU A 39 4.39 15.88 5.80
C LEU A 39 5.03 15.67 4.42
N ILE A 40 4.52 16.37 3.41
CA ILE A 40 4.98 16.22 2.03
C ILE A 40 5.33 17.60 1.49
N SER A 41 6.47 17.73 0.82
CA SER A 41 6.86 18.99 0.21
C SER A 41 5.95 19.35 -0.97
N LYS A 42 5.76 20.65 -1.18
CA LYS A 42 5.00 21.16 -2.31
C LYS A 42 5.61 20.71 -3.66
N GLU A 43 6.92 20.72 -3.76
CA GLU A 43 7.67 20.33 -4.96
C GLU A 43 7.38 18.87 -5.32
N ALA A 44 7.36 17.96 -4.33
CA ALA A 44 7.04 16.56 -4.55
C ALA A 44 5.60 16.39 -5.09
N VAL A 45 4.66 17.18 -4.59
CA VAL A 45 3.27 17.15 -5.07
C VAL A 45 3.16 17.71 -6.49
N LEU A 46 3.82 18.82 -6.78
CA LEU A 46 3.81 19.44 -8.12
C LEU A 46 4.43 18.51 -9.17
N GLU A 47 5.53 17.83 -8.84
CA GLU A 47 6.21 16.92 -9.74
C GLU A 47 5.46 15.60 -9.91
N CYS A 48 5.10 14.96 -8.79
CA CYS A 48 4.50 13.63 -8.79
C CYS A 48 2.98 13.63 -8.98
N GLY A 49 2.29 14.77 -8.82
CA GLY A 49 0.83 14.88 -8.86
C GLY A 49 0.17 14.43 -7.56
N LEU A 50 -1.15 14.44 -7.54
CA LEU A 50 -1.97 14.09 -6.37
C LEU A 50 -2.11 12.57 -6.17
N PRO A 51 -2.53 12.12 -4.97
CA PRO A 51 -2.98 10.74 -4.77
C PRO A 51 -4.08 10.36 -5.75
N MET A 52 -4.05 9.15 -6.26
CA MET A 52 -5.07 8.67 -7.20
C MET A 52 -6.41 8.48 -6.48
N LYS A 53 -7.41 9.31 -6.77
CA LYS A 53 -8.74 9.26 -6.14
C LYS A 53 -9.46 7.92 -6.30
N GLU A 54 -9.18 7.22 -7.42
CA GLU A 54 -9.79 5.91 -7.69
C GLU A 54 -9.34 4.83 -6.71
N PHE A 55 -8.23 5.04 -6.00
CA PHE A 55 -7.81 4.09 -4.94
C PHE A 55 -8.80 4.06 -3.79
N TYR A 56 -9.36 5.21 -3.42
CA TYR A 56 -10.39 5.42 -2.43
C TYR A 56 -10.03 4.98 -1.00
N ILE A 57 -9.55 3.76 -0.80
CA ILE A 57 -9.11 3.22 0.50
C ILE A 57 -8.10 2.09 0.29
N TRP A 58 -7.13 2.00 1.19
CA TRP A 58 -6.07 1.01 1.27
C TRP A 58 -5.11 1.00 0.08
N ALA A 59 -3.85 1.13 0.40
CA ALA A 59 -2.72 1.18 -0.51
C ALA A 59 -2.64 2.45 -1.39
N ASP A 60 -3.51 3.43 -1.19
CA ASP A 60 -3.41 4.78 -1.74
C ASP A 60 -2.18 5.51 -1.21
N ASP A 61 -1.96 5.44 0.09
CA ASP A 61 -0.78 5.92 0.80
C ASP A 61 0.52 5.28 0.28
N VAL A 62 0.53 3.95 0.16
CA VAL A 62 1.69 3.19 -0.35
C VAL A 62 2.00 3.52 -1.80
N GLU A 63 0.99 3.69 -2.65
CA GLU A 63 1.17 4.08 -4.05
C GLU A 63 1.78 5.47 -4.13
N PHE A 64 1.14 6.44 -3.49
CA PHE A 64 1.52 7.84 -3.57
C PHE A 64 2.93 8.09 -3.02
N THR A 65 3.20 7.65 -1.80
CA THR A 65 4.51 7.84 -1.17
C THR A 65 5.64 7.09 -1.89
N SER A 66 5.36 5.88 -2.40
CA SER A 66 6.35 5.15 -3.21
C SER A 66 6.57 5.78 -4.59
N ARG A 67 5.61 6.50 -5.14
CA ARG A 67 5.77 7.23 -6.39
C ARG A 67 6.66 8.44 -6.19
N ILE A 68 6.49 9.15 -5.07
CA ILE A 68 7.36 10.25 -4.66
C ILE A 68 8.81 9.79 -4.47
N THR A 69 9.02 8.72 -3.70
CA THR A 69 10.38 8.20 -3.49
C THR A 69 10.98 7.59 -4.77
N GLY A 70 10.15 7.01 -5.63
CA GLY A 70 10.56 6.52 -6.95
C GLY A 70 10.96 7.62 -7.92
N ALA A 71 10.50 8.85 -7.73
CA ALA A 71 10.91 10.03 -8.48
C ALA A 71 12.22 10.66 -7.95
N GLY A 72 12.78 10.11 -6.87
CA GLY A 72 14.06 10.57 -6.31
C GLY A 72 13.94 11.45 -5.06
N PHE A 73 12.74 11.77 -4.60
CA PHE A 73 12.57 12.46 -3.33
C PHE A 73 12.87 11.54 -2.15
N LEU A 74 13.52 12.10 -1.13
CA LEU A 74 13.79 11.37 0.09
C LEU A 74 12.56 11.39 1.00
N ALA A 75 12.29 10.24 1.61
CA ALA A 75 11.31 10.14 2.67
C ALA A 75 11.97 9.57 3.93
N ALA A 76 11.70 10.19 5.07
CA ALA A 76 12.26 9.76 6.34
C ALA A 76 11.15 9.57 7.39
N TYR A 77 11.28 8.53 8.16
CA TYR A 77 10.58 8.36 9.42
C TYR A 77 11.36 9.09 10.52
N VAL A 78 10.71 10.00 11.23
CA VAL A 78 11.29 10.74 12.33
C VAL A 78 10.76 10.18 13.64
N LYS A 79 11.64 9.59 14.45
CA LYS A 79 11.29 8.88 15.69
C LYS A 79 10.59 9.78 16.71
N ASP A 80 11.03 11.01 16.83
CA ASP A 80 10.54 11.95 17.85
C ASP A 80 9.27 12.70 17.42
N SER A 81 8.82 12.51 16.18
CA SER A 81 7.53 13.01 15.69
C SER A 81 6.40 12.08 16.12
N VAL A 82 5.91 12.27 17.32
CA VAL A 82 4.90 11.38 17.94
C VAL A 82 3.49 11.91 17.70
N VAL A 83 2.63 11.05 17.15
CA VAL A 83 1.20 11.34 16.92
C VAL A 83 0.35 10.26 17.57
N LEU A 84 -0.67 10.69 18.32
CA LEU A 84 -1.65 9.78 18.92
C LEU A 84 -2.76 9.49 17.90
N HIS A 85 -2.70 8.31 17.31
CA HIS A 85 -3.73 7.83 16.38
C HIS A 85 -4.88 7.16 17.12
N LYS A 86 -5.97 7.90 17.32
CA LYS A 86 -7.18 7.41 18.00
C LYS A 86 -8.09 6.68 17.01
N THR A 87 -7.93 5.37 16.90
CA THR A 87 -8.86 4.49 16.18
C THR A 87 -9.51 3.52 17.13
N ALA A 88 -10.79 3.24 16.93
CA ALA A 88 -11.55 2.30 17.78
C ALA A 88 -10.94 0.88 17.74
N THR A 89 -10.33 0.51 16.62
CA THR A 89 -9.71 -0.80 16.42
C THR A 89 -8.64 -0.74 15.33
N ASN A 90 -7.44 -1.22 15.64
CA ASN A 90 -6.39 -1.46 14.64
C ASN A 90 -6.64 -2.81 13.94
N TYR A 91 -7.77 -2.95 13.26
CA TYR A 91 -8.02 -4.15 12.47
C TYR A 91 -7.10 -4.13 11.26
N GLY A 92 -6.13 -5.03 11.27
CA GLY A 92 -5.36 -5.36 10.09
C GLY A 92 -6.31 -5.78 8.96
N ALA A 93 -5.92 -5.47 7.72
CA ALA A 93 -6.67 -5.82 6.53
C ALA A 93 -6.66 -7.35 6.26
N ASP A 94 -6.97 -8.16 7.28
CA ASP A 94 -6.98 -9.62 7.17
C ASP A 94 -8.36 -10.11 6.70
N ILE A 95 -8.41 -10.58 5.47
CA ILE A 95 -9.64 -11.12 4.86
C ILE A 95 -10.18 -12.36 5.59
N TYR A 96 -9.34 -13.05 6.35
CA TYR A 96 -9.77 -14.26 7.08
C TYR A 96 -10.59 -13.94 8.32
N GLN A 97 -10.42 -12.73 8.88
CA GLN A 97 -11.09 -12.27 10.11
C GLN A 97 -12.06 -11.11 9.87
N ALA A 98 -12.05 -10.53 8.67
CA ALA A 98 -12.85 -9.36 8.33
C ALA A 98 -14.35 -9.60 8.56
N GLU A 99 -15.04 -8.59 9.10
CA GLU A 99 -16.49 -8.59 9.19
C GLU A 99 -17.13 -8.25 7.84
N LYS A 100 -18.36 -8.70 7.64
CA LYS A 100 -19.09 -8.46 6.39
C LYS A 100 -19.29 -6.98 6.08
N LYS A 101 -19.50 -6.16 7.11
CA LYS A 101 -19.62 -4.69 6.97
C LYS A 101 -18.38 -4.04 6.35
N ASP A 102 -17.19 -4.63 6.56
CA ASP A 102 -15.91 -4.13 6.05
C ASP A 102 -15.45 -4.81 4.74
N ALA A 103 -16.23 -5.77 4.24
CA ALA A 103 -15.87 -6.54 3.05
C ALA A 103 -15.65 -5.67 1.79
N TRP A 104 -16.36 -4.55 1.69
CA TRP A 104 -16.20 -3.59 0.60
C TRP A 104 -14.79 -3.00 0.53
N LYS A 105 -14.10 -2.80 1.66
CA LYS A 105 -12.72 -2.32 1.74
C LYS A 105 -11.76 -3.29 1.05
N HIS A 106 -12.01 -4.61 1.17
CA HIS A 106 -11.20 -5.63 0.51
C HIS A 106 -11.32 -5.59 -1.01
N VAL A 107 -12.46 -5.13 -1.56
CA VAL A 107 -12.60 -4.95 -3.00
C VAL A 107 -11.59 -3.92 -3.52
N TYR A 108 -11.47 -2.80 -2.82
CA TYR A 108 -10.48 -1.77 -3.17
C TYR A 108 -9.05 -2.23 -2.87
N GLY A 109 -8.79 -2.71 -1.66
CA GLY A 109 -7.44 -3.08 -1.24
C GLY A 109 -6.80 -4.16 -2.10
N ILE A 110 -7.52 -5.21 -2.49
CA ILE A 110 -7.02 -6.27 -3.37
C ILE A 110 -6.74 -5.70 -4.77
N ARG A 111 -7.69 -4.94 -5.33
CA ARG A 111 -7.54 -4.27 -6.63
C ARG A 111 -6.31 -3.36 -6.65
N ASN A 112 -6.19 -2.48 -5.67
CA ASN A 112 -5.12 -1.50 -5.57
C ASN A 112 -3.75 -2.17 -5.41
N LYS A 113 -3.65 -3.19 -4.54
CA LYS A 113 -2.41 -3.99 -4.37
C LYS A 113 -2.00 -4.72 -5.65
N LEU A 114 -2.95 -5.22 -6.44
CA LEU A 114 -2.66 -5.83 -7.74
C LEU A 114 -2.14 -4.80 -8.74
N TYR A 115 -2.75 -3.60 -8.77
CA TYR A 115 -2.26 -2.49 -9.60
C TYR A 115 -0.82 -2.11 -9.25
N ILE A 116 -0.52 -1.87 -7.97
CA ILE A 116 0.85 -1.57 -7.52
C ILE A 116 1.82 -2.69 -7.92
N LYS A 117 1.40 -3.95 -7.76
CA LYS A 117 2.22 -5.09 -8.17
C LYS A 117 2.48 -5.09 -9.68
N LYS A 118 1.47 -4.79 -10.51
CA LYS A 118 1.62 -4.67 -11.96
C LYS A 118 2.65 -3.59 -12.31
N LYS A 119 2.56 -2.42 -11.68
CA LYS A 119 3.48 -1.29 -11.92
C LYS A 119 4.90 -1.55 -11.42
N LYS A 120 5.07 -2.09 -10.20
CA LYS A 120 6.39 -2.28 -9.59
C LYS A 120 7.10 -3.57 -10.00
N LYS A 121 6.34 -4.65 -10.27
CA LYS A 121 6.90 -6.00 -10.48
C LYS A 121 6.60 -6.59 -11.86
N GLY A 122 5.93 -5.83 -12.71
CA GLY A 122 5.65 -6.21 -14.08
C GLY A 122 4.43 -7.12 -14.28
N ILE A 123 4.08 -7.30 -15.55
CA ILE A 123 2.85 -7.97 -15.98
C ILE A 123 2.82 -9.46 -15.63
N VAL A 124 3.95 -10.13 -15.69
CA VAL A 124 4.05 -11.57 -15.38
C VAL A 124 3.66 -11.83 -13.92
N ARG A 125 4.25 -11.08 -12.98
CA ARG A 125 3.94 -11.21 -11.55
C ARG A 125 2.52 -10.77 -11.22
N PHE A 126 1.96 -9.85 -11.99
CA PHE A 126 0.54 -9.49 -11.90
C PHE A 126 -0.35 -10.69 -12.21
N TRP A 127 -0.14 -11.36 -13.36
CA TRP A 127 -0.95 -12.51 -13.76
C TRP A 127 -0.81 -13.70 -12.82
N PHE A 128 0.38 -13.97 -12.30
CA PHE A 128 0.55 -14.97 -11.23
C PHE A 128 -0.30 -14.64 -9.99
N SER A 129 -0.40 -13.34 -9.65
CA SER A 129 -1.22 -12.93 -8.49
C SER A 129 -2.71 -13.00 -8.78
N VAL A 130 -3.13 -12.72 -10.02
CA VAL A 130 -4.50 -12.92 -10.48
C VAL A 130 -4.87 -14.42 -10.37
N LEU A 131 -4.05 -15.31 -10.90
CA LEU A 131 -4.27 -16.75 -10.82
C LEU A 131 -4.32 -17.24 -9.36
N LYS A 132 -3.39 -16.76 -8.53
CA LYS A 132 -3.40 -17.05 -7.09
C LYS A 132 -4.70 -16.64 -6.42
N ASN A 133 -5.23 -15.47 -6.74
CA ASN A 133 -6.48 -14.98 -6.17
C ASN A 133 -7.70 -15.79 -6.64
N TYR A 134 -7.68 -16.34 -7.83
CA TYR A 134 -8.78 -17.18 -8.32
C TYR A 134 -8.74 -18.61 -7.77
N LEU A 135 -7.56 -19.18 -7.57
CA LEU A 135 -7.41 -20.60 -7.21
C LEU A 135 -7.03 -20.79 -5.72
N PHE A 136 -5.95 -20.19 -5.28
CA PHE A 136 -5.36 -20.49 -3.96
C PHE A 136 -6.00 -19.72 -2.80
N ILE A 137 -6.35 -18.44 -3.01
CA ILE A 137 -6.98 -17.66 -1.94
C ILE A 137 -8.36 -18.20 -1.57
N PRO A 138 -9.24 -18.61 -2.52
CA PRO A 138 -10.49 -19.31 -2.20
C PRO A 138 -10.30 -20.55 -1.33
N PHE A 139 -9.35 -21.41 -1.68
CA PHE A 139 -9.02 -22.58 -0.89
C PHE A 139 -8.57 -22.22 0.54
N SER A 140 -7.72 -21.20 0.67
CA SER A 140 -7.29 -20.67 1.97
C SER A 140 -8.46 -20.10 2.78
N ILE A 141 -9.42 -19.43 2.14
CA ILE A 141 -10.63 -18.92 2.77
C ILE A 141 -11.50 -20.08 3.27
N LEU A 142 -11.71 -21.11 2.48
CA LEU A 142 -12.47 -22.30 2.87
C LEU A 142 -11.87 -22.98 4.11
N ARG A 143 -10.53 -22.99 4.22
CA ARG A 143 -9.81 -23.61 5.33
C ARG A 143 -9.75 -22.74 6.60
N LYS A 144 -9.47 -21.45 6.45
CA LYS A 144 -9.13 -20.56 7.57
C LYS A 144 -10.32 -19.78 8.13
N ARG A 145 -11.31 -19.46 7.30
CA ARG A 145 -12.47 -18.68 7.71
C ARG A 145 -13.54 -19.57 8.35
N LYS A 146 -14.15 -19.11 9.43
CA LYS A 146 -15.24 -19.84 10.08
C LYS A 146 -16.59 -19.61 9.38
N TYR A 147 -16.90 -18.35 9.07
CA TYR A 147 -18.22 -17.94 8.56
C TYR A 147 -18.09 -17.24 7.21
N GLU A 148 -19.21 -17.17 6.46
CA GLU A 148 -19.36 -16.38 5.21
C GLU A 148 -18.30 -16.66 4.13
N LYS A 149 -17.79 -17.88 4.07
CA LYS A 149 -16.68 -18.29 3.20
C LYS A 149 -16.93 -17.95 1.74
N LEU A 150 -18.07 -18.36 1.19
CA LEU A 150 -18.44 -18.11 -0.20
C LEU A 150 -18.59 -16.62 -0.51
N TYR A 151 -19.11 -15.85 0.45
CA TYR A 151 -19.22 -14.41 0.29
C TYR A 151 -17.84 -13.76 0.10
N PHE A 152 -16.87 -14.08 0.95
CA PHE A 152 -15.52 -13.53 0.85
C PHE A 152 -14.73 -14.06 -0.37
N ILE A 153 -14.99 -15.26 -0.83
CA ILE A 153 -14.48 -15.76 -2.12
C ILE A 153 -14.98 -14.87 -3.26
N LYS A 154 -16.28 -14.58 -3.30
CA LYS A 154 -16.86 -13.65 -4.30
C LYS A 154 -16.24 -12.25 -4.23
N ILE A 155 -15.93 -11.76 -3.03
CA ILE A 155 -15.23 -10.47 -2.83
C ILE A 155 -13.82 -10.50 -3.46
N VAL A 156 -13.04 -11.56 -3.22
CA VAL A 156 -11.70 -11.72 -3.83
C VAL A 156 -11.79 -11.77 -5.35
N TRP A 157 -12.70 -12.54 -5.89
CA TRP A 157 -12.90 -12.65 -7.34
C TRP A 157 -13.33 -11.31 -7.96
N LYS A 158 -14.33 -10.65 -7.38
CA LYS A 158 -14.80 -9.33 -7.80
C LYS A 158 -13.65 -8.30 -7.81
N ALA A 159 -12.85 -8.27 -6.75
CA ALA A 159 -11.71 -7.37 -6.64
C ALA A 159 -10.63 -7.65 -7.69
N THR A 160 -10.35 -8.94 -7.90
CA THR A 160 -9.35 -9.39 -8.87
C THR A 160 -9.77 -9.09 -10.31
N THR A 161 -11.05 -9.33 -10.66
CA THR A 161 -11.60 -8.96 -11.96
C THR A 161 -11.50 -7.44 -12.19
N LYS A 162 -11.88 -6.64 -11.18
CA LYS A 162 -11.75 -5.17 -11.27
C LYS A 162 -10.32 -4.70 -11.45
N ALA A 163 -9.32 -5.45 -10.96
CA ALA A 163 -7.91 -5.08 -11.11
C ALA A 163 -7.38 -5.25 -12.54
N ILE A 164 -7.96 -6.13 -13.34
CA ILE A 164 -7.51 -6.42 -14.72
C ILE A 164 -7.59 -5.16 -15.59
N GLY A 165 -8.73 -4.46 -15.55
CA GLY A 165 -8.96 -3.22 -16.29
C GLY A 165 -8.64 -1.94 -15.51
N PHE A 166 -8.12 -2.04 -14.28
CA PHE A 166 -7.91 -0.88 -13.44
C PHE A 166 -6.71 -0.05 -13.93
N ASN A 167 -6.98 1.16 -14.36
CA ASN A 167 -5.98 2.11 -14.86
C ASN A 167 -6.27 3.52 -14.37
N PRO A 168 -6.02 3.81 -13.07
CA PRO A 168 -6.26 5.10 -12.47
C PRO A 168 -5.34 6.17 -13.05
N LYS A 169 -5.78 7.42 -12.99
CA LYS A 169 -5.04 8.57 -13.50
C LYS A 169 -4.42 9.38 -12.36
N ILE A 170 -3.23 9.90 -12.61
CA ILE A 170 -2.60 10.87 -11.72
C ILE A 170 -3.09 12.26 -12.14
N GLU A 171 -3.74 12.96 -11.23
CA GLU A 171 -4.11 14.36 -11.42
C GLU A 171 -2.89 15.24 -11.10
N LYS A 172 -2.58 16.16 -11.99
CA LYS A 172 -1.53 17.19 -11.78
C LYS A 172 -2.16 18.43 -11.13
N VAL A 173 -1.36 19.13 -10.35
CA VAL A 173 -1.71 20.42 -9.72
C VAL A 173 -1.43 21.54 -10.69
#